data_d9f954f24432724b8f53a4d81577fa54
#
_entry.id   d9f954f24432724b8f53a4d81577fa54
#
_cell.length_a   1.000
_cell.length_b   1.000
_cell.length_c   1.000
_cell.angle_alpha   90.00
_cell.angle_beta   90.00
_cell.angle_gamma   90.00
#
_symmetry.space_group_name_H-M   'P 1'
#
loop_
_entity.id
_entity.type
_entity.pdbx_description
1 polymer ?
#
loop_
_entity_poly.entity_id
_entity_poly.type
_entity_poly.pdbx_seq_one_letter_code
_entity_poly.pdbx_strand_id
1 'polypeptide(L)'
;MRQLAQIGYRTVQLSAVGQIAPQTMREICDENGLTIVLTHTDPERMLVNPEDVIADHDVLGCRLIGIGSMPPRYRTAEGVRRFTADFMVPAKMMRDAGKRLMYHHHNFEWERIDSGQNMLDVLLEDFAQDLIGITLDTYWVQAAGADVCDTITRLAERLDCVHLKDMAVKGFEQRMAVVGEGNLPFGKILKLLQRLGTTRYLLVEQD
;
A
#
# COMPACT_ATOMS: atom_id res chain seq x y z
N MET A 1 -13.62 11.55 -9.39
CA MET A 1 -12.61 11.53 -10.47
C MET A 1 -12.44 12.89 -11.13
N ARG A 2 -13.49 13.58 -11.63
CA ARG A 2 -13.37 14.90 -12.29
C ARG A 2 -12.57 15.94 -11.48
N GLN A 3 -12.84 16.10 -10.17
CA GLN A 3 -12.12 17.03 -9.32
C GLN A 3 -10.64 16.70 -9.19
N LEU A 4 -10.27 15.42 -9.07
CA LEU A 4 -8.88 14.98 -9.02
C LEU A 4 -8.11 15.35 -10.31
N ALA A 5 -8.75 15.12 -11.47
CA ALA A 5 -8.16 15.51 -12.76
C ALA A 5 -8.00 17.05 -12.88
N GLN A 6 -8.97 17.83 -12.40
CA GLN A 6 -8.91 19.31 -12.39
C GLN A 6 -7.79 19.85 -11.48
N ILE A 7 -7.53 19.20 -10.33
CA ILE A 7 -6.39 19.52 -9.44
C ILE A 7 -5.05 19.24 -10.15
N GLY A 8 -5.04 18.31 -11.09
CA GLY A 8 -3.84 17.96 -11.87
C GLY A 8 -3.31 16.55 -11.65
N TYR A 9 -3.99 15.73 -10.85
CA TYR A 9 -3.63 14.32 -10.70
C TYR A 9 -3.77 13.57 -12.04
N ARG A 10 -2.90 12.59 -12.26
CA ARG A 10 -2.90 11.71 -13.43
C ARG A 10 -3.07 10.24 -13.06
N THR A 11 -2.83 9.91 -11.81
CA THR A 11 -2.93 8.56 -11.27
C THR A 11 -3.83 8.56 -10.05
N VAL A 12 -4.54 7.44 -9.85
CA VAL A 12 -5.41 7.25 -8.69
C VAL A 12 -5.25 5.85 -8.12
N GLN A 13 -5.43 5.76 -6.82
CA GLN A 13 -5.69 4.51 -6.12
C GLN A 13 -7.19 4.37 -5.89
N LEU A 14 -7.71 3.17 -6.07
CA LEU A 14 -9.09 2.84 -5.71
C LEU A 14 -9.11 2.23 -4.31
N SER A 15 -9.69 2.97 -3.37
CA SER A 15 -9.89 2.54 -1.98
C SER A 15 -11.27 3.03 -1.51
N ALA A 16 -12.05 2.15 -0.88
CA ALA A 16 -13.36 2.48 -0.30
C ALA A 16 -14.34 3.20 -1.27
N VAL A 17 -14.26 2.92 -2.57
CA VAL A 17 -15.09 3.57 -3.61
C VAL A 17 -16.51 3.01 -3.72
N GLY A 18 -16.88 2.06 -2.83
CA GLY A 18 -18.16 1.36 -2.89
C GLY A 18 -18.19 0.27 -3.98
N GLN A 19 -19.37 -0.33 -4.18
CA GLN A 19 -19.57 -1.37 -5.20
C GLN A 19 -19.83 -0.72 -6.56
N ILE A 20 -18.84 -0.81 -7.45
CA ILE A 20 -18.92 -0.35 -8.83
C ILE A 20 -18.26 -1.40 -9.73
N ALA A 21 -18.90 -1.68 -10.88
CA ALA A 21 -18.34 -2.63 -11.84
C ALA A 21 -16.97 -2.13 -12.35
N PRO A 22 -15.95 -3.02 -12.48
CA PRO A 22 -14.62 -2.66 -12.97
C PRO A 22 -14.65 -1.89 -14.30
N GLN A 23 -15.48 -2.32 -15.24
CA GLN A 23 -15.65 -1.65 -16.53
C GLN A 23 -16.12 -0.21 -16.38
N THR A 24 -17.15 0.02 -15.56
CA THR A 24 -17.68 1.38 -15.29
C THR A 24 -16.62 2.26 -14.61
N MET A 25 -15.88 1.72 -13.64
CA MET A 25 -14.80 2.46 -12.98
C MET A 25 -13.70 2.81 -13.97
N ARG A 26 -13.31 1.88 -14.85
CA ARG A 26 -12.34 2.12 -15.90
C ARG A 26 -12.79 3.25 -16.83
N GLU A 27 -14.02 3.21 -17.32
CA GLU A 27 -14.59 4.24 -18.18
C GLU A 27 -14.58 5.62 -17.51
N ILE A 28 -15.01 5.71 -16.24
CA ILE A 28 -14.99 6.97 -15.47
C ILE A 28 -13.55 7.51 -15.34
N CYS A 29 -12.54 6.66 -15.14
CA CYS A 29 -11.16 7.10 -15.04
C CYS A 29 -10.63 7.58 -16.40
N ASP A 30 -10.89 6.83 -17.47
CA ASP A 30 -10.46 7.16 -18.83
C ASP A 30 -11.07 8.48 -19.31
N GLU A 31 -12.36 8.73 -19.09
CA GLU A 31 -13.04 9.99 -19.40
C GLU A 31 -12.42 11.20 -18.69
N ASN A 32 -11.76 10.98 -17.56
CA ASN A 32 -11.11 12.01 -16.79
C ASN A 32 -9.57 12.03 -16.94
N GLY A 33 -9.01 11.20 -17.83
CA GLY A 33 -7.57 11.11 -18.06
C GLY A 33 -6.77 10.61 -16.85
N LEU A 34 -7.38 9.73 -16.04
CA LEU A 34 -6.79 9.16 -14.84
C LEU A 34 -6.41 7.70 -15.06
N THR A 35 -5.20 7.32 -14.65
CA THR A 35 -4.74 5.93 -14.65
C THR A 35 -4.89 5.32 -13.27
N ILE A 36 -5.52 4.15 -13.19
CA ILE A 36 -5.64 3.38 -11.94
C ILE A 36 -4.33 2.62 -11.73
N VAL A 37 -3.61 2.92 -10.66
CA VAL A 37 -2.27 2.37 -10.42
C VAL A 37 -2.19 1.39 -9.27
N LEU A 38 -3.14 1.45 -8.34
CA LEU A 38 -3.24 0.59 -7.17
C LEU A 38 -4.71 0.46 -6.76
N THR A 39 -5.06 -0.64 -6.13
CA THR A 39 -6.36 -0.81 -5.45
C THR A 39 -6.14 -1.23 -4.01
N HIS A 40 -7.13 -0.96 -3.14
CA HIS A 40 -7.32 -1.73 -1.91
C HIS A 40 -8.49 -2.69 -2.15
N THR A 41 -8.17 -3.95 -2.34
CA THR A 41 -9.11 -5.03 -2.62
C THR A 41 -9.37 -5.83 -1.35
N ASP A 42 -10.59 -6.34 -1.20
CA ASP A 42 -10.97 -7.18 -0.07
C ASP A 42 -10.07 -8.44 0.01
N PRO A 43 -9.33 -8.63 1.12
CA PRO A 43 -8.47 -9.80 1.32
C PRO A 43 -9.22 -11.13 1.26
N GLU A 44 -10.48 -11.20 1.73
CA GLU A 44 -11.27 -12.43 1.65
C GLU A 44 -11.55 -12.82 0.21
N ARG A 45 -11.84 -11.84 -0.63
CA ARG A 45 -12.07 -12.09 -2.06
C ARG A 45 -10.80 -12.59 -2.74
N MET A 46 -9.63 -12.10 -2.34
CA MET A 46 -8.33 -12.59 -2.85
C MET A 46 -8.07 -14.05 -2.48
N LEU A 47 -8.53 -14.50 -1.30
CA LEU A 47 -8.37 -15.89 -0.84
C LEU A 47 -9.35 -16.85 -1.50
N VAL A 48 -10.59 -16.42 -1.72
CA VAL A 48 -11.68 -17.29 -2.20
C VAL A 48 -11.73 -17.33 -3.73
N ASN A 49 -11.54 -16.20 -4.40
CA ASN A 49 -11.68 -16.05 -5.85
C ASN A 49 -10.53 -15.19 -6.44
N PRO A 50 -9.27 -15.63 -6.35
CA PRO A 50 -8.13 -14.85 -6.87
C PRO A 50 -8.20 -14.62 -8.38
N GLU A 51 -8.76 -15.56 -9.16
CA GLU A 51 -8.95 -15.42 -10.61
C GLU A 51 -9.88 -14.25 -10.95
N ASP A 52 -10.98 -14.09 -10.24
CA ASP A 52 -11.93 -12.99 -10.45
C ASP A 52 -11.28 -11.65 -10.09
N VAL A 53 -10.45 -11.62 -9.04
CA VAL A 53 -9.69 -10.43 -8.68
C VAL A 53 -8.70 -10.06 -9.78
N ILE A 54 -7.99 -11.02 -10.34
CA ILE A 54 -7.05 -10.82 -11.46
C ILE A 54 -7.81 -10.30 -12.69
N ALA A 55 -8.92 -10.93 -13.05
CA ALA A 55 -9.76 -10.52 -14.20
C ALA A 55 -10.28 -9.08 -14.05
N ASP A 56 -10.76 -8.70 -12.88
CA ASP A 56 -11.17 -7.32 -12.60
C ASP A 56 -10.03 -6.33 -12.81
N HIS A 57 -8.80 -6.70 -12.38
CA HIS A 57 -7.63 -5.84 -12.56
C HIS A 57 -7.12 -5.78 -13.99
N ASP A 58 -7.43 -6.78 -14.84
CA ASP A 58 -7.21 -6.69 -16.27
C ASP A 58 -8.15 -5.65 -16.90
N VAL A 59 -9.43 -5.66 -16.53
CA VAL A 59 -10.42 -4.66 -16.97
C VAL A 59 -10.01 -3.26 -16.48
N LEU A 60 -9.62 -3.12 -15.22
CA LEU A 60 -9.16 -1.83 -14.66
C LEU A 60 -7.86 -1.33 -15.29
N GLY A 61 -7.11 -2.21 -15.98
CA GLY A 61 -5.77 -1.89 -16.48
C GLY A 61 -4.76 -1.66 -15.34
N CYS A 62 -5.03 -2.23 -14.16
CA CYS A 62 -4.24 -2.04 -12.96
C CYS A 62 -3.35 -3.25 -12.69
N ARG A 63 -2.05 -3.01 -12.45
CA ARG A 63 -1.09 -4.08 -12.16
C ARG A 63 -0.96 -4.38 -10.67
N LEU A 64 -1.16 -3.39 -9.80
CA LEU A 64 -0.89 -3.49 -8.38
C LEU A 64 -2.19 -3.74 -7.62
N ILE A 65 -2.28 -4.91 -6.96
CA ILE A 65 -3.45 -5.39 -6.22
C ILE A 65 -3.14 -5.30 -4.73
N GLY A 66 -3.69 -4.30 -4.03
CA GLY A 66 -3.31 -4.00 -2.66
C GLY A 66 -4.25 -4.57 -1.62
N ILE A 67 -3.67 -4.98 -0.50
CA ILE A 67 -4.35 -5.18 0.78
C ILE A 67 -4.18 -3.89 1.58
N GLY A 68 -5.29 -3.22 1.90
CA GLY A 68 -5.28 -1.94 2.61
C GLY A 68 -4.94 -2.05 4.09
N SER A 69 -5.19 -3.19 4.71
CA SER A 69 -4.79 -3.50 6.08
C SER A 69 -4.90 -4.99 6.34
N MET A 70 -4.01 -5.52 7.16
CA MET A 70 -4.09 -6.92 7.61
C MET A 70 -5.40 -7.19 8.36
N PRO A 71 -6.17 -8.21 7.99
CA PRO A 71 -7.39 -8.56 8.72
C PRO A 71 -7.11 -8.87 10.20
N PRO A 72 -7.99 -8.47 11.14
CA PRO A 72 -7.72 -8.57 12.58
C PRO A 72 -7.31 -9.97 13.06
N ARG A 73 -7.84 -11.04 12.44
CA ARG A 73 -7.51 -12.43 12.80
C ARG A 73 -6.02 -12.79 12.60
N TYR A 74 -5.28 -12.00 11.85
CA TYR A 74 -3.86 -12.21 11.57
C TYR A 74 -2.92 -11.29 12.37
N ARG A 75 -3.46 -10.35 13.18
CA ARG A 75 -2.66 -9.35 13.91
C ARG A 75 -2.08 -9.90 15.22
N THR A 76 -1.41 -11.05 15.13
CA THR A 76 -0.69 -11.70 16.24
C THR A 76 0.58 -12.36 15.69
N ALA A 77 1.48 -12.77 16.57
CA ALA A 77 2.72 -13.47 16.18
C ALA A 77 2.46 -14.74 15.32
N GLU A 78 1.48 -15.55 15.71
CA GLU A 78 1.06 -16.72 14.94
C GLU A 78 0.27 -16.31 13.68
N GLY A 79 -0.57 -15.29 13.84
CA GLY A 79 -1.46 -14.80 12.78
C GLY A 79 -0.71 -14.26 11.57
N VAL A 80 0.40 -13.52 11.76
CA VAL A 80 1.18 -13.01 10.62
C VAL A 80 1.79 -14.13 9.79
N ARG A 81 2.27 -15.22 10.41
CA ARG A 81 2.78 -16.40 9.69
C ARG A 81 1.66 -17.14 8.95
N ARG A 82 0.48 -17.19 9.55
CA ARG A 82 -0.70 -17.73 8.88
C ARG A 82 -1.13 -16.85 7.69
N PHE A 83 -1.07 -15.53 7.84
CA PHE A 83 -1.33 -14.60 6.73
C PHE A 83 -0.39 -14.88 5.55
N THR A 84 0.91 -15.03 5.79
CA THR A 84 1.86 -15.32 4.72
C THR A 84 1.58 -16.66 4.05
N ALA A 85 1.22 -17.68 4.81
CA ALA A 85 0.85 -19.00 4.27
C ALA A 85 -0.43 -18.94 3.42
N ASP A 86 -1.48 -18.28 3.93
CA ASP A 86 -2.79 -18.19 3.26
C ASP A 86 -2.69 -17.37 1.94
N PHE A 87 -1.91 -16.28 1.92
CA PHE A 87 -1.74 -15.43 0.75
C PHE A 87 -0.65 -15.88 -0.23
N MET A 88 0.12 -16.92 0.08
CA MET A 88 1.18 -17.42 -0.80
C MET A 88 0.67 -17.86 -2.17
N VAL A 89 -0.45 -18.58 -2.22
CA VAL A 89 -1.04 -19.05 -3.47
C VAL A 89 -1.62 -17.88 -4.28
N PRO A 90 -2.49 -17.02 -3.73
CA PRO A 90 -2.97 -15.83 -4.43
C PRO A 90 -1.83 -14.94 -4.98
N ALA A 91 -0.78 -14.71 -4.18
CA ALA A 91 0.36 -13.89 -4.62
C ALA A 91 1.08 -14.48 -5.84
N LYS A 92 1.29 -15.81 -5.86
CA LYS A 92 1.87 -16.52 -7.01
C LYS A 92 0.97 -16.41 -8.24
N MET A 93 -0.33 -16.62 -8.10
CA MET A 93 -1.29 -16.48 -9.21
C MET A 93 -1.29 -15.07 -9.79
N MET A 94 -1.28 -14.04 -8.92
CA MET A 94 -1.18 -12.64 -9.34
C MET A 94 0.12 -12.37 -10.09
N ARG A 95 1.27 -12.84 -9.57
CA ARG A 95 2.56 -12.71 -10.24
C ARG A 95 2.55 -13.37 -11.62
N ASP A 96 2.05 -14.60 -11.72
CA ASP A 96 2.03 -15.38 -12.96
C ASP A 96 1.10 -14.74 -14.01
N ALA A 97 0.10 -13.97 -13.57
CA ALA A 97 -0.76 -13.11 -14.39
C ALA A 97 -0.17 -11.71 -14.66
N GLY A 98 1.11 -11.46 -14.33
CA GLY A 98 1.76 -10.16 -14.53
C GLY A 98 1.30 -9.05 -13.56
N LYS A 99 0.57 -9.40 -12.51
CA LYS A 99 0.16 -8.52 -11.42
C LYS A 99 1.17 -8.61 -10.26
N ARG A 100 1.00 -7.77 -9.25
CA ARG A 100 1.77 -7.83 -8.00
C ARG A 100 0.86 -7.60 -6.81
N LEU A 101 0.93 -8.50 -5.84
CA LEU A 101 0.30 -8.27 -4.55
C LEU A 101 1.04 -7.14 -3.83
N MET A 102 0.31 -6.16 -3.33
CA MET A 102 0.84 -5.04 -2.55
C MET A 102 0.25 -5.09 -1.14
N TYR A 103 1.08 -4.77 -0.16
CA TYR A 103 0.66 -4.70 1.22
C TYR A 103 0.84 -3.28 1.76
N HIS A 104 -0.24 -2.65 2.20
CA HIS A 104 -0.22 -1.39 2.92
C HIS A 104 -0.17 -1.66 4.42
N HIS A 105 0.87 -1.13 5.07
CA HIS A 105 1.08 -1.27 6.50
C HIS A 105 0.51 -0.08 7.28
N HIS A 106 0.31 -0.31 8.58
CA HIS A 106 0.02 0.69 9.59
C HIS A 106 1.15 0.70 10.63
N ASN A 107 0.88 1.17 11.84
CA ASN A 107 1.87 1.17 12.92
C ASN A 107 1.94 -0.16 13.68
N PHE A 108 0.85 -0.95 13.70
CA PHE A 108 0.81 -2.20 14.47
C PHE A 108 1.76 -3.27 13.93
N GLU A 109 2.16 -3.24 12.67
CA GLU A 109 3.15 -4.17 12.11
C GLU A 109 4.55 -4.00 12.70
N TRP A 110 4.81 -2.89 13.39
CA TRP A 110 6.04 -2.69 14.19
C TRP A 110 5.96 -3.28 15.59
N GLU A 111 4.82 -3.83 16.02
CA GLU A 111 4.73 -4.56 17.29
C GLU A 111 5.75 -5.70 17.31
N ARG A 112 6.56 -5.74 18.40
CA ARG A 112 7.56 -6.79 18.59
C ARG A 112 6.86 -8.07 19.04
N ILE A 113 7.18 -9.16 18.35
CA ILE A 113 6.72 -10.49 18.67
C ILE A 113 7.80 -11.29 19.43
N ASP A 114 7.47 -12.49 19.88
CA ASP A 114 8.30 -13.30 20.79
C ASP A 114 9.74 -13.57 20.29
N SER A 115 9.97 -13.55 18.97
CA SER A 115 11.30 -13.71 18.37
C SER A 115 12.17 -12.43 18.44
N GLY A 116 11.61 -11.31 18.92
CA GLY A 116 12.24 -10.00 18.88
C GLY A 116 12.13 -9.28 17.52
N GLN A 117 11.63 -9.97 16.50
CA GLN A 117 11.22 -9.39 15.22
C GLN A 117 9.90 -8.63 15.39
N ASN A 118 9.55 -7.79 14.43
CA ASN A 118 8.21 -7.24 14.31
C ASN A 118 7.41 -7.98 13.22
N MET A 119 6.10 -7.74 13.15
CA MET A 119 5.24 -8.44 12.18
C MET A 119 5.63 -8.13 10.73
N LEU A 120 6.09 -6.90 10.46
CA LEU A 120 6.56 -6.53 9.11
C LEU A 120 7.80 -7.33 8.71
N ASP A 121 8.74 -7.57 9.65
CA ASP A 121 9.94 -8.37 9.40
C ASP A 121 9.56 -9.80 9.01
N VAL A 122 8.62 -10.43 9.73
CA VAL A 122 8.11 -11.77 9.42
C VAL A 122 7.46 -11.82 8.03
N LEU A 123 6.62 -10.84 7.72
CA LEU A 123 5.97 -10.77 6.40
C LEU A 123 7.00 -10.68 5.27
N LEU A 124 8.07 -9.90 5.46
CA LEU A 124 9.13 -9.71 4.46
C LEU A 124 10.06 -10.92 4.35
N GLU A 125 10.23 -11.70 5.42
CA GLU A 125 11.03 -12.93 5.44
C GLU A 125 10.31 -14.07 4.71
N ASP A 126 9.01 -14.25 4.97
CA ASP A 126 8.22 -15.34 4.42
C ASP A 126 7.88 -15.14 2.93
N PHE A 127 7.69 -13.90 2.48
CA PHE A 127 7.42 -13.60 1.07
C PHE A 127 8.68 -13.25 0.29
N ALA A 128 8.89 -13.94 -0.81
CA ALA A 128 9.88 -13.53 -1.81
C ALA A 128 9.59 -12.11 -2.34
N GLN A 129 10.64 -11.39 -2.73
CA GLN A 129 10.55 -10.00 -3.16
C GLN A 129 9.64 -9.79 -4.39
N ASP A 130 9.59 -10.75 -5.29
CA ASP A 130 8.77 -10.72 -6.50
C ASP A 130 7.29 -11.02 -6.25
N LEU A 131 6.96 -11.61 -5.09
CA LEU A 131 5.58 -11.98 -4.74
C LEU A 131 4.81 -10.84 -4.10
N ILE A 132 5.45 -10.07 -3.20
CA ILE A 132 4.79 -8.99 -2.50
C ILE A 132 5.60 -7.69 -2.56
N GLY A 133 4.92 -6.59 -2.94
CA GLY A 133 5.41 -5.23 -2.75
C GLY A 133 4.83 -4.60 -1.49
N ILE A 134 5.45 -3.54 -1.04
CA ILE A 134 4.98 -2.74 0.09
C ILE A 134 4.50 -1.38 -0.42
N THR A 135 3.29 -1.00 -0.03
CA THR A 135 2.84 0.39 -0.08
C THR A 135 3.21 1.02 1.25
N LEU A 136 4.34 1.72 1.27
CA LEU A 136 4.83 2.37 2.49
C LEU A 136 4.02 3.65 2.73
N ASP A 137 3.51 3.81 3.95
CA ASP A 137 2.85 5.02 4.41
C ASP A 137 3.75 5.79 5.37
N THR A 138 4.08 7.02 5.02
CA THR A 138 5.03 7.86 5.76
C THR A 138 4.54 8.23 7.16
N TYR A 139 3.22 8.43 7.34
CA TYR A 139 2.61 8.69 8.64
C TYR A 139 2.71 7.46 9.55
N TRP A 140 2.35 6.28 9.04
CA TRP A 140 2.30 5.08 9.85
C TRP A 140 3.69 4.58 10.26
N VAL A 141 4.73 4.78 9.44
CA VAL A 141 6.13 4.55 9.85
C VAL A 141 6.50 5.45 11.03
N GLN A 142 6.22 6.74 10.93
CA GLN A 142 6.50 7.70 12.00
C GLN A 142 5.67 7.41 13.26
N ALA A 143 4.40 7.04 13.11
CA ALA A 143 3.51 6.68 14.23
C ALA A 143 3.97 5.40 14.95
N ALA A 144 4.68 4.52 14.27
CA ALA A 144 5.33 3.35 14.86
C ALA A 144 6.63 3.68 15.59
N GLY A 145 7.12 4.93 15.55
CA GLY A 145 8.39 5.34 16.14
C GLY A 145 9.61 4.92 15.32
N ALA A 146 9.44 4.55 14.05
CA ALA A 146 10.50 4.21 13.13
C ALA A 146 10.94 5.43 12.30
N ASP A 147 12.21 5.43 11.83
CA ASP A 147 12.68 6.45 10.90
C ASP A 147 12.17 6.16 9.49
N VAL A 148 11.52 7.15 8.88
CA VAL A 148 10.89 7.03 7.57
C VAL A 148 11.94 6.82 6.47
N CYS A 149 13.07 7.55 6.53
CA CYS A 149 14.10 7.44 5.51
C CYS A 149 14.86 6.11 5.59
N ASP A 150 15.14 5.63 6.80
CA ASP A 150 15.76 4.31 7.00
C ASP A 150 14.82 3.19 6.54
N THR A 151 13.52 3.30 6.84
CA THR A 151 12.50 2.33 6.39
C THR A 151 12.38 2.31 4.87
N ILE A 152 12.34 3.47 4.21
CA ILE A 152 12.35 3.58 2.74
C ILE A 152 13.59 2.92 2.16
N THR A 153 14.77 3.17 2.74
CA THR A 153 16.02 2.59 2.26
C THR A 153 16.03 1.06 2.39
N ARG A 154 15.55 0.55 3.53
CA ARG A 154 15.45 -0.90 3.78
C ARG A 154 14.50 -1.60 2.81
N LEU A 155 13.39 -0.96 2.47
CA LEU A 155 12.32 -1.54 1.66
C LEU A 155 12.42 -1.21 0.17
N ALA A 156 13.45 -0.47 -0.26
CA ALA A 156 13.53 0.15 -1.60
C ALA A 156 13.11 -0.77 -2.76
N GLU A 157 13.58 -2.02 -2.76
CA GLU A 157 13.29 -3.00 -3.82
C GLU A 157 11.84 -3.56 -3.80
N ARG A 158 11.06 -3.23 -2.76
CA ARG A 158 9.66 -3.63 -2.60
C ARG A 158 8.69 -2.46 -2.70
N LEU A 159 9.19 -1.21 -2.92
CA LEU A 159 8.39 0.01 -2.91
C LEU A 159 7.96 0.43 -4.32
N ASP A 160 6.91 -0.19 -4.87
CA ASP A 160 6.27 0.35 -6.09
C ASP A 160 5.47 1.63 -5.78
N CYS A 161 4.87 1.72 -4.59
CA CYS A 161 4.04 2.85 -4.16
C CYS A 161 4.46 3.36 -2.77
N VAL A 162 4.35 4.67 -2.59
CA VAL A 162 4.47 5.33 -1.28
C VAL A 162 3.26 6.22 -1.07
N HIS A 163 2.58 6.04 0.06
CA HIS A 163 1.56 6.97 0.53
C HIS A 163 2.25 8.15 1.22
N LEU A 164 2.09 9.31 0.60
CA LEU A 164 2.50 10.58 1.19
C LEU A 164 1.40 11.02 2.15
N LYS A 165 1.64 10.85 3.43
CA LYS A 165 0.72 11.17 4.51
C LYS A 165 1.49 11.83 5.63
N ASP A 166 1.15 13.08 5.97
CA ASP A 166 1.93 13.88 6.91
C ASP A 166 1.37 13.79 8.33
N MET A 167 2.23 14.09 9.29
CA MET A 167 1.89 14.07 10.71
C MET A 167 2.17 15.43 11.34
N ALA A 168 1.22 15.94 12.10
CA ALA A 168 1.39 17.06 13.01
C ALA A 168 1.11 16.65 14.45
N VAL A 169 1.43 17.54 15.39
CA VAL A 169 1.13 17.37 16.81
C VAL A 169 0.30 18.54 17.30
N LYS A 170 -0.75 18.27 18.07
CA LYS A 170 -1.50 19.28 18.81
C LYS A 170 -1.59 18.89 20.28
N GLY A 171 -0.90 19.63 21.15
CA GLY A 171 -0.71 19.20 22.54
C GLY A 171 0.07 17.90 22.59
N PHE A 172 -0.53 16.84 23.13
CA PHE A 172 0.05 15.50 23.19
C PHE A 172 -0.50 14.55 22.10
N GLU A 173 -1.41 15.03 21.23
CA GLU A 173 -2.06 14.20 20.22
C GLU A 173 -1.35 14.29 18.88
N GLN A 174 -1.07 13.14 18.28
CA GLN A 174 -0.67 13.01 16.90
C GLN A 174 -1.89 13.21 16.00
N ARG A 175 -1.73 13.96 14.92
CA ARG A 175 -2.78 14.23 13.93
C ARG A 175 -2.24 14.11 12.51
N MET A 176 -3.10 13.72 11.61
CA MET A 176 -2.80 13.84 10.19
C MET A 176 -2.79 15.31 9.78
N ALA A 177 -1.90 15.65 8.87
CA ALA A 177 -1.74 16.98 8.32
C ALA A 177 -1.72 16.93 6.79
N VAL A 178 -2.03 18.05 6.17
CA VAL A 178 -1.79 18.23 4.73
C VAL A 178 -0.31 18.00 4.45
N VAL A 179 -0.01 17.26 3.39
CA VAL A 179 1.37 16.91 3.02
C VAL A 179 2.22 18.16 2.85
N GLY A 180 3.28 18.25 3.65
CA GLY A 180 4.19 19.40 3.69
C GLY A 180 3.83 20.48 4.73
N GLU A 181 2.69 20.36 5.42
CA GLU A 181 2.27 21.26 6.51
C GLU A 181 2.45 20.65 7.91
N GLY A 182 2.87 19.38 7.96
CA GLY A 182 3.16 18.65 9.21
C GLY A 182 4.64 18.69 9.59
N ASN A 183 5.06 17.65 10.30
CA ASN A 183 6.40 17.57 10.90
C ASN A 183 7.31 16.59 10.16
N LEU A 184 6.80 15.82 9.18
CA LEU A 184 7.63 14.87 8.43
C LEU A 184 8.57 15.62 7.46
N PRO A 185 9.84 15.17 7.34
CA PRO A 185 10.82 15.85 6.52
C PRO A 185 10.66 15.55 5.02
N PHE A 186 9.52 15.90 4.40
CA PHE A 186 9.19 15.54 3.01
C PHE A 186 10.28 15.96 2.01
N GLY A 187 10.99 17.05 2.25
CA GLY A 187 12.12 17.44 1.41
C GLY A 187 13.26 16.42 1.39
N LYS A 188 13.49 15.69 2.51
CA LYS A 188 14.47 14.58 2.58
C LYS A 188 13.88 13.31 1.98
N ILE A 189 12.62 12.99 2.32
CA ILE A 189 11.90 11.80 1.84
C ILE A 189 11.85 11.77 0.32
N LEU A 190 11.40 12.85 -0.32
CA LEU A 190 11.27 12.93 -1.78
C LEU A 190 12.63 12.85 -2.50
N LYS A 191 13.67 13.50 -1.97
CA LYS A 191 15.05 13.40 -2.51
C LYS A 191 15.58 11.97 -2.40
N LEU A 192 15.28 11.26 -1.30
CA LEU A 192 15.68 9.88 -1.12
C LEU A 192 14.98 8.96 -2.13
N LEU A 193 13.65 9.05 -2.24
CA LEU A 193 12.86 8.28 -3.21
C LEU A 193 13.33 8.50 -4.65
N GLN A 194 13.58 9.78 -5.01
CA GLN A 194 14.13 10.12 -6.32
C GLN A 194 15.51 9.49 -6.56
N ARG A 195 16.40 9.50 -5.57
CA ARG A 195 17.76 8.91 -5.67
C ARG A 195 17.71 7.39 -5.80
N LEU A 196 16.81 6.73 -5.08
CA LEU A 196 16.65 5.27 -5.14
C LEU A 196 16.04 4.83 -6.47
N GLY A 197 15.08 5.58 -7.01
CA GLY A 197 14.50 5.34 -8.33
C GLY A 197 13.65 4.07 -8.47
N THR A 198 13.35 3.38 -7.37
CA THR A 198 12.57 2.13 -7.36
C THR A 198 11.06 2.38 -7.28
N THR A 199 10.64 3.45 -6.60
CA THR A 199 9.24 3.83 -6.42
C THR A 199 8.67 4.43 -7.69
N ARG A 200 7.54 3.90 -8.14
CA ARG A 200 6.86 4.34 -9.37
C ARG A 200 5.80 5.40 -9.11
N TYR A 201 5.11 5.30 -7.96
CA TYR A 201 3.95 6.12 -7.66
C TYR A 201 4.04 6.71 -6.27
N LEU A 202 3.78 8.01 -6.19
CA LEU A 202 3.61 8.77 -4.96
C LEU A 202 2.14 9.15 -4.86
N LEU A 203 1.45 8.61 -3.88
CA LEU A 203 0.00 8.75 -3.71
C LEU A 203 -0.27 9.56 -2.45
N VAL A 204 -0.94 10.69 -2.58
CA VAL A 204 -1.39 11.46 -1.41
C VAL A 204 -2.56 10.71 -0.78
N GLU A 205 -2.47 10.45 0.51
CA GLU A 205 -3.54 9.82 1.29
C GLU A 205 -3.89 10.69 2.50
N GLN A 206 -5.18 10.74 2.80
CA GLN A 206 -5.73 11.45 3.95
C GLN A 206 -6.96 10.68 4.44
N ASP A 207 -7.03 10.33 5.74
CA ASP A 207 -8.19 9.70 6.38
C ASP A 207 -9.08 10.75 7.05
#